data_fdb7c6e76d92f39e78078232488d56b8
#
_entry.id   fdb7c6e76d92f39e78078232488d56b8
#
_cell.length_a   1.000
_cell.length_b   1.000
_cell.length_c   1.000
_cell.angle_alpha   90.00
_cell.angle_beta   90.00
_cell.angle_gamma   90.00
#
_symmetry.space_group_name_H-M   'P 1'
#
loop_
_entity.id
_entity.type
_entity.pdbx_description
1 polymer ?
#
loop_
_entity_poly.entity_id
_entity_poly.type
_entity_poly.pdbx_seq_one_letter_code
_entity_poly.pdbx_strand_id
1 'polypeptide(L)'
;MNNEGYGSNGAPFEYTVEKQGKSRTRRRILLILGYAAWVIIFFTAGALLKLILPLLCFIPLSVWFLSWLTWRFTHEEMTVTLFSGAMTVTRKFDGKLPKKLTEVKIKDIECFEPYSEELMEKYRSANVIYATRDNNYAEAYIAAWGDTTVVMEVNEKALKIIKYYR
;
A
#
# COMPACT_ATOMS: atom_id res chain seq x y z
N MET A 1 10.20 36.24 10.58
CA MET A 1 8.98 35.47 10.87
C MET A 1 8.30 35.23 9.54
N ASN A 2 8.69 34.15 8.86
CA ASN A 2 8.09 33.80 7.56
C ASN A 2 6.84 32.98 7.83
N ASN A 3 5.69 33.64 7.72
CA ASN A 3 4.39 33.00 7.59
C ASN A 3 4.34 32.34 6.20
N GLU A 4 4.97 31.17 6.06
CA GLU A 4 4.63 30.28 4.98
C GLU A 4 3.27 29.67 5.33
N GLY A 5 2.22 30.32 4.80
CA GLY A 5 0.84 29.88 4.96
C GLY A 5 0.66 28.48 4.39
N TYR A 6 0.63 27.51 5.26
CA TYR A 6 0.21 26.15 4.90
C TYR A 6 -1.23 26.20 4.42
N GLY A 7 -1.44 26.12 3.12
CA GLY A 7 -2.76 26.00 2.54
C GLY A 7 -3.37 27.23 1.90
N SER A 8 -2.61 28.28 1.56
CA SER A 8 -3.18 29.49 0.91
C SER A 8 -3.59 29.30 -0.56
N ASN A 9 -3.24 28.19 -1.21
CA ASN A 9 -3.52 27.98 -2.63
C ASN A 9 -4.48 26.80 -2.92
N GLY A 10 -5.23 26.29 -1.96
CA GLY A 10 -6.26 25.27 -2.22
C GLY A 10 -5.74 23.91 -2.76
N ALA A 11 -4.44 23.70 -2.83
CA ALA A 11 -3.88 22.44 -3.28
C ALA A 11 -3.82 21.41 -2.14
N PRO A 12 -4.27 20.18 -2.36
CA PRO A 12 -4.15 19.11 -1.38
C PRO A 12 -2.67 18.76 -1.14
N PHE A 13 -2.31 18.53 0.10
CA PHE A 13 -1.01 17.96 0.42
C PHE A 13 -1.12 16.43 0.36
N GLU A 14 -0.36 15.83 -0.55
CA GLU A 14 -0.37 14.39 -0.77
C GLU A 14 1.02 13.81 -0.59
N TYR A 15 1.09 12.66 0.05
CA TYR A 15 2.28 11.83 0.06
C TYR A 15 1.90 10.37 -0.11
N THR A 16 2.76 9.65 -0.82
CA THR A 16 2.55 8.24 -1.14
C THR A 16 3.58 7.39 -0.42
N VAL A 17 3.10 6.35 0.22
CA VAL A 17 3.91 5.31 0.85
C VAL A 17 3.79 4.06 0.02
N GLU A 18 4.88 3.67 -0.62
CA GLU A 18 4.97 2.44 -1.39
C GLU A 18 5.21 1.27 -0.45
N LYS A 19 4.33 0.29 -0.45
CA LYS A 19 4.45 -0.88 0.42
C LYS A 19 5.64 -1.75 -0.03
N GLN A 20 6.70 -1.72 0.76
CA GLN A 20 7.89 -2.54 0.60
C GLN A 20 7.88 -3.59 1.73
N GLY A 21 8.64 -4.65 1.68
CA GLY A 21 8.81 -5.53 2.83
C GLY A 21 8.56 -7.02 2.57
N LYS A 22 8.72 -7.81 3.63
CA LYS A 22 8.70 -9.29 3.58
C LYS A 22 7.41 -9.85 2.96
N SER A 23 6.27 -9.19 3.14
CA SER A 23 4.98 -9.62 2.56
C SER A 23 4.98 -9.52 1.03
N ARG A 24 5.53 -8.42 0.47
CA ARG A 24 5.69 -8.24 -0.99
C ARG A 24 6.65 -9.28 -1.56
N THR A 25 7.79 -9.48 -0.90
CA THR A 25 8.79 -10.47 -1.31
C THR A 25 8.21 -11.89 -1.26
N ARG A 26 7.49 -12.25 -0.20
CA ARG A 26 6.85 -13.56 -0.08
C ARG A 26 5.81 -13.79 -1.19
N ARG A 27 4.99 -12.80 -1.50
CA ARG A 27 4.03 -12.89 -2.61
C ARG A 27 4.73 -13.06 -3.96
N ARG A 28 5.82 -12.33 -4.21
CA ARG A 28 6.64 -12.48 -5.42
C ARG A 28 7.25 -13.88 -5.54
N ILE A 29 7.82 -14.40 -4.46
CA ILE A 29 8.38 -15.76 -4.43
C ILE A 29 7.31 -16.80 -4.73
N LEU A 30 6.13 -16.71 -4.10
CA LEU A 30 5.01 -17.61 -4.38
C LEU A 30 4.56 -17.57 -5.84
N LEU A 31 4.52 -16.38 -6.44
CA LEU A 31 4.19 -16.23 -7.85
C LEU A 31 5.26 -16.83 -8.75
N ILE A 32 6.56 -16.61 -8.46
CA ILE A 32 7.67 -17.20 -9.20
C ILE A 32 7.61 -18.74 -9.14
N LEU A 33 7.35 -19.29 -7.95
CA LEU A 33 7.17 -20.74 -7.78
C LEU A 33 5.95 -21.25 -8.57
N GLY A 34 4.86 -20.52 -8.57
CA GLY A 34 3.68 -20.81 -9.39
C GLY A 34 3.98 -20.83 -10.88
N TYR A 35 4.81 -19.88 -11.35
CA TYR A 35 5.23 -19.85 -12.75
C TYR A 35 6.16 -21.00 -13.10
N ALA A 36 7.10 -21.35 -12.22
CA ALA A 36 7.97 -22.50 -12.42
C ALA A 36 7.15 -23.81 -12.52
N ALA A 37 6.18 -23.99 -11.64
CA ALA A 37 5.26 -25.13 -11.69
C ALA A 37 4.43 -25.14 -12.99
N TRP A 38 3.92 -23.97 -13.41
CA TRP A 38 3.20 -23.82 -14.68
C TRP A 38 4.05 -24.23 -15.88
N VAL A 39 5.31 -23.76 -15.95
CA VAL A 39 6.23 -24.10 -17.04
C VAL A 39 6.49 -25.62 -17.06
N ILE A 40 6.71 -26.25 -15.91
CA ILE A 40 6.91 -27.71 -15.83
C ILE A 40 5.67 -28.46 -16.33
N ILE A 41 4.47 -28.08 -15.90
CA ILE A 41 3.21 -28.69 -16.35
C ILE A 41 3.06 -28.54 -17.86
N PHE A 42 3.37 -27.35 -18.38
CA PHE A 42 3.24 -27.05 -19.79
C PHE A 42 4.20 -27.86 -20.64
N PHE A 43 5.44 -28.04 -20.20
CA PHE A 43 6.43 -28.90 -20.90
C PHE A 43 6.06 -30.37 -20.86
N THR A 44 5.61 -30.88 -19.71
CA THR A 44 5.20 -32.28 -19.61
C THR A 44 3.97 -32.58 -20.47
N ALA A 45 2.99 -31.69 -20.48
CA ALA A 45 1.84 -31.83 -21.37
C ALA A 45 2.25 -31.79 -22.85
N GLY A 46 3.15 -30.86 -23.21
CA GLY A 46 3.67 -30.75 -24.59
C GLY A 46 4.45 -31.97 -25.05
N ALA A 47 5.23 -32.56 -24.17
CA ALA A 47 5.97 -33.79 -24.46
C ALA A 47 5.00 -34.98 -24.68
N LEU A 48 3.98 -35.12 -23.86
CA LEU A 48 2.95 -36.15 -23.99
C LEU A 48 2.14 -36.02 -25.28
N LEU A 49 1.82 -34.78 -25.68
CA LEU A 49 1.03 -34.49 -26.88
C LEU A 49 1.88 -34.41 -28.16
N LYS A 50 3.21 -34.57 -28.08
CA LYS A 50 4.16 -34.41 -29.19
C LYS A 50 4.09 -33.02 -29.88
N LEU A 51 3.67 -31.99 -29.13
CA LEU A 51 3.47 -30.63 -29.61
C LEU A 51 4.57 -29.68 -29.07
N ILE A 52 5.79 -30.15 -28.86
CA ILE A 52 6.87 -29.38 -28.22
C ILE A 52 7.23 -28.13 -29.04
N LEU A 53 7.29 -28.24 -30.37
CA LEU A 53 7.74 -27.15 -31.25
C LEU A 53 6.81 -25.92 -31.19
N PRO A 54 5.51 -26.01 -31.41
CA PRO A 54 4.61 -24.84 -31.27
C PRO A 54 4.53 -24.31 -29.84
N LEU A 55 4.69 -25.17 -28.82
CA LEU A 55 4.70 -24.78 -27.42
C LEU A 55 5.93 -23.91 -27.04
N LEU A 56 7.09 -24.15 -27.66
CA LEU A 56 8.29 -23.34 -27.44
C LEU A 56 8.05 -21.86 -27.76
N CYS A 57 7.23 -21.54 -28.77
CA CYS A 57 6.92 -20.16 -29.13
C CYS A 57 6.02 -19.47 -28.10
N PHE A 58 5.19 -20.22 -27.36
CA PHE A 58 4.29 -19.65 -26.35
C PHE A 58 4.97 -19.39 -25.00
N ILE A 59 6.13 -20.00 -24.73
CA ILE A 59 6.83 -19.81 -23.46
C ILE A 59 7.25 -18.37 -23.22
N PRO A 60 8.01 -17.69 -24.11
CA PRO A 60 8.41 -16.31 -23.87
C PRO A 60 7.19 -15.38 -23.73
N LEU A 61 6.11 -15.62 -24.49
CA LEU A 61 4.89 -14.84 -24.38
C LEU A 61 4.20 -15.04 -23.02
N SER A 62 4.11 -16.28 -22.55
CA SER A 62 3.49 -16.60 -21.24
C SER A 62 4.31 -16.06 -20.07
N VAL A 63 5.65 -16.17 -20.12
CA VAL A 63 6.54 -15.61 -19.11
C VAL A 63 6.43 -14.08 -19.06
N TRP A 64 6.42 -13.43 -20.22
CA TRP A 64 6.21 -11.99 -20.30
C TRP A 64 4.86 -11.56 -19.71
N PHE A 65 3.78 -12.22 -20.10
CA PHE A 65 2.43 -11.94 -19.60
C PHE A 65 2.33 -12.17 -18.09
N LEU A 66 2.87 -13.26 -17.57
CA LEU A 66 2.87 -13.59 -16.16
C LEU A 66 3.72 -12.61 -15.35
N SER A 67 4.87 -12.19 -15.87
CA SER A 67 5.72 -11.18 -15.25
C SER A 67 5.00 -9.83 -15.16
N TRP A 68 4.34 -9.40 -16.25
CA TRP A 68 3.52 -8.19 -16.27
C TRP A 68 2.36 -8.26 -15.28
N LEU A 69 1.65 -9.40 -15.23
CA LEU A 69 0.56 -9.63 -14.30
C LEU A 69 1.04 -9.56 -12.84
N THR A 70 2.19 -10.20 -12.55
CA THR A 70 2.81 -10.18 -11.20
C THR A 70 3.14 -8.77 -10.77
N TRP A 71 3.78 -8.00 -11.65
CA TRP A 71 4.14 -6.61 -11.37
C TRP A 71 2.90 -5.78 -11.03
N ARG A 72 1.88 -5.90 -11.85
CA ARG A 72 0.60 -5.19 -11.69
C ARG A 72 -0.12 -5.49 -10.37
N PHE A 73 -0.06 -6.73 -9.88
CA PHE A 73 -0.77 -7.12 -8.66
C PHE A 73 0.07 -7.02 -7.38
N THR A 74 1.38 -6.84 -7.48
CA THR A 74 2.26 -6.75 -6.31
C THR A 74 2.67 -5.32 -5.97
N HIS A 75 2.38 -4.36 -6.84
CA HIS A 75 2.66 -2.95 -6.59
C HIS A 75 1.47 -2.29 -5.91
N GLU A 76 1.58 -2.12 -4.60
CA GLU A 76 0.56 -1.51 -3.75
C GLU A 76 1.11 -0.21 -3.19
N GLU A 77 0.39 0.88 -3.44
CA GLU A 77 0.67 2.21 -2.94
C GLU A 77 -0.43 2.68 -2.01
N MET A 78 -0.05 3.29 -0.90
CA MET A 78 -0.95 4.00 -0.01
C MET A 78 -0.69 5.50 -0.13
N THR A 79 -1.71 6.26 -0.50
CA THR A 79 -1.63 7.72 -0.57
C THR A 79 -2.45 8.32 0.57
N VAL A 80 -1.79 9.18 1.33
CA VAL A 80 -2.45 9.98 2.37
C VAL A 80 -2.57 11.40 1.84
N THR A 81 -3.80 11.88 1.75
CA THR A 81 -4.14 13.22 1.28
C THR A 81 -4.66 14.04 2.44
N LEU A 82 -4.05 15.20 2.70
CA LEU A 82 -4.47 16.17 3.69
C LEU A 82 -5.01 17.40 2.97
N PHE A 83 -6.29 17.68 3.13
CA PHE A 83 -6.94 18.79 2.48
C PHE A 83 -8.01 19.43 3.37
N SER A 84 -7.96 20.74 3.56
CA SER A 84 -8.99 21.50 4.29
C SER A 84 -9.38 20.91 5.67
N GLY A 85 -8.38 20.42 6.42
CA GLY A 85 -8.62 19.81 7.74
C GLY A 85 -9.23 18.41 7.69
N ALA A 86 -9.27 17.78 6.51
CA ALA A 86 -9.63 16.38 6.34
C ALA A 86 -8.40 15.54 5.96
N MET A 87 -8.36 14.31 6.45
CA MET A 87 -7.38 13.30 6.10
C MET A 87 -8.09 12.17 5.35
N THR A 88 -7.60 11.87 4.15
CA THR A 88 -8.11 10.76 3.33
C THR A 88 -6.99 9.77 3.08
N VAL A 89 -7.25 8.49 3.30
CA VAL A 89 -6.33 7.41 2.98
C VAL A 89 -6.86 6.62 1.81
N THR A 90 -6.09 6.57 0.73
CA THR A 90 -6.43 5.84 -0.48
C THR A 90 -5.42 4.74 -0.74
N ARG A 91 -5.90 3.66 -1.32
CA ARG A 91 -5.10 2.52 -1.73
C ARG A 91 -5.15 2.39 -3.23
N LYS A 92 -4.00 2.28 -3.85
CA LYS A 92 -3.87 2.10 -5.29
C LYS A 92 -3.04 0.84 -5.57
N PHE A 93 -3.55 0.01 -6.45
CA PHE A 93 -2.76 -1.04 -7.10
C PHE A 93 -2.40 -0.59 -8.49
N ASP A 94 -1.21 -0.93 -8.96
CA ASP A 94 -0.77 -0.56 -10.30
C ASP A 94 -1.80 -0.97 -11.36
N GLY A 95 -2.18 -0.01 -12.22
CA GLY A 95 -3.19 -0.19 -13.25
C GLY A 95 -4.64 -0.32 -12.78
N LYS A 96 -4.95 -0.03 -11.50
CA LYS A 96 -6.32 0.08 -10.98
C LYS A 96 -6.64 1.50 -10.52
N LEU A 97 -7.91 1.84 -10.51
CA LEU A 97 -8.37 3.10 -9.93
C LEU A 97 -8.08 3.11 -8.41
N PRO A 98 -7.69 4.27 -7.86
CA PRO A 98 -7.47 4.40 -6.43
C PRO A 98 -8.78 4.12 -5.67
N LYS A 99 -8.68 3.31 -4.62
CA LYS A 99 -9.79 3.01 -3.72
C LYS A 99 -9.63 3.80 -2.44
N LYS A 100 -10.57 4.66 -2.12
CA LYS A 100 -10.64 5.33 -0.83
C LYS A 100 -10.93 4.29 0.26
N LEU A 101 -10.07 4.22 1.27
CA LEU A 101 -10.21 3.33 2.41
C LEU A 101 -10.95 4.00 3.55
N THR A 102 -10.55 5.24 3.87
CA THR A 102 -11.15 6.01 4.95
C THR A 102 -10.97 7.50 4.72
N GLU A 103 -11.82 8.28 5.38
CA GLU A 103 -11.72 9.73 5.45
C GLU A 103 -12.18 10.19 6.83
N VAL A 104 -11.48 11.15 7.41
CA VAL A 104 -11.78 11.71 8.72
C VAL A 104 -11.42 13.20 8.73
N LYS A 105 -12.16 13.99 9.48
CA LYS A 105 -11.71 15.35 9.83
C LYS A 105 -10.64 15.25 10.90
N ILE A 106 -9.52 15.95 10.72
CA ILE A 106 -8.37 15.86 11.61
C ILE A 106 -8.75 16.18 13.06
N LYS A 107 -9.68 17.11 13.27
CA LYS A 107 -10.21 17.45 14.59
C LYS A 107 -10.98 16.32 15.30
N ASP A 108 -11.50 15.36 14.53
CA ASP A 108 -12.28 14.23 15.07
C ASP A 108 -11.37 13.01 15.37
N ILE A 109 -10.05 13.14 15.18
CA ILE A 109 -9.07 12.11 15.53
C ILE A 109 -8.87 12.11 17.04
N GLU A 110 -9.26 11.02 17.70
CA GLU A 110 -9.18 10.85 19.17
C GLU A 110 -7.74 10.68 19.64
N CYS A 111 -6.97 9.85 18.94
CA CYS A 111 -5.56 9.59 19.21
C CYS A 111 -4.71 9.85 17.99
N PHE A 112 -3.62 10.62 18.16
CA PHE A 112 -2.59 10.79 17.15
C PHE A 112 -1.24 10.88 17.87
N GLU A 113 -0.57 9.75 18.00
CA GLU A 113 0.66 9.61 18.75
C GLU A 113 1.65 8.68 18.03
N PRO A 114 2.96 8.77 18.35
CA PRO A 114 3.93 7.81 17.86
C PRO A 114 3.52 6.37 18.17
N TYR A 115 3.81 5.46 17.26
CA TYR A 115 3.43 4.06 17.42
C TYR A 115 4.01 3.45 18.70
N SER A 116 3.15 2.79 19.48
CA SER A 116 3.53 1.86 20.52
C SER A 116 2.58 0.66 20.53
N GLU A 117 3.07 -0.50 20.97
CA GLU A 117 2.24 -1.72 21.06
C GLU A 117 1.08 -1.54 22.03
N GLU A 118 1.31 -0.83 23.15
CA GLU A 118 0.30 -0.51 24.16
C GLU A 118 -0.84 0.34 23.57
N LEU A 119 -0.50 1.38 22.78
CA LEU A 119 -1.49 2.19 22.09
C LEU A 119 -2.25 1.39 21.03
N MET A 120 -1.54 0.51 20.32
CA MET A 120 -2.18 -0.35 19.32
C MET A 120 -3.16 -1.34 19.95
N GLU A 121 -2.87 -1.88 21.13
CA GLU A 121 -3.81 -2.73 21.87
C GLU A 121 -5.01 -1.93 22.39
N LYS A 122 -4.75 -0.73 22.94
CA LYS A 122 -5.79 0.16 23.47
C LYS A 122 -6.80 0.60 22.40
N TYR A 123 -6.30 0.94 21.20
CA TYR A 123 -7.10 1.42 20.06
C TYR A 123 -7.28 0.34 18.97
N ARG A 124 -7.20 -0.93 19.34
CA ARG A 124 -7.43 -2.04 18.43
C ARG A 124 -8.89 -2.07 17.99
N SER A 125 -9.14 -1.49 16.84
CA SER A 125 -10.46 -1.39 16.24
C SER A 125 -10.74 -2.55 15.28
N ALA A 126 -11.99 -2.69 14.87
CA ALA A 126 -12.38 -3.69 13.87
C ALA A 126 -11.74 -3.43 12.49
N ASN A 127 -11.40 -2.17 12.20
CA ASN A 127 -10.82 -1.75 10.91
C ASN A 127 -9.45 -1.12 11.12
N VAL A 128 -8.40 -1.93 10.96
CA VAL A 128 -7.01 -1.46 11.05
C VAL A 128 -6.41 -1.31 9.65
N ILE A 129 -5.89 -0.12 9.34
CA ILE A 129 -5.27 0.23 8.06
C ILE A 129 -3.79 0.53 8.30
N TYR A 130 -2.91 -0.16 7.59
CA TYR A 130 -1.47 0.05 7.67
C TYR A 130 -0.98 0.78 6.42
N ALA A 131 -0.69 2.07 6.56
CA ALA A 131 -0.11 2.94 5.53
C ALA A 131 1.40 3.15 5.80
N THR A 132 2.13 2.05 5.94
CA THR A 132 3.56 2.00 6.21
C THR A 132 4.29 1.24 5.11
N ARG A 133 5.57 1.53 4.90
CA ARG A 133 6.39 0.86 3.87
C ARG A 133 6.60 -0.61 4.17
N ASP A 134 6.91 -0.90 5.41
CA ASP A 134 7.16 -2.25 5.90
C ASP A 134 6.48 -2.47 7.26
N ASN A 135 6.83 -3.56 7.93
CA ASN A 135 6.34 -3.86 9.27
C ASN A 135 7.21 -3.23 10.38
N ASN A 136 8.10 -2.30 10.05
CA ASN A 136 8.85 -1.54 11.03
C ASN A 136 8.08 -0.25 11.35
N TYR A 137 7.47 -0.20 12.51
CA TYR A 137 6.62 0.92 12.93
C TYR A 137 7.35 1.98 13.77
N ALA A 138 8.69 1.94 13.84
CA ALA A 138 9.47 2.84 14.70
C ALA A 138 9.25 4.33 14.39
N GLU A 139 8.97 4.67 13.13
CA GLU A 139 8.70 6.04 12.68
C GLU A 139 7.21 6.27 12.32
N ALA A 140 6.37 5.31 12.67
CA ALA A 140 4.95 5.40 12.38
C ALA A 140 4.19 6.13 13.49
N TYR A 141 3.02 6.65 13.14
CA TYR A 141 2.04 7.23 14.04
C TYR A 141 0.75 6.42 14.00
N ILE A 142 0.09 6.35 15.14
CA ILE A 142 -1.27 5.81 15.23
C ILE A 142 -2.24 6.98 15.18
N ALA A 143 -3.19 6.92 14.26
CA ALA A 143 -4.36 7.79 14.21
C ALA A 143 -5.59 6.93 14.45
N ALA A 144 -6.34 7.20 15.51
CA ALA A 144 -7.53 6.43 15.86
C ALA A 144 -8.74 7.35 16.00
N TRP A 145 -9.90 6.88 15.48
CA TRP A 145 -11.20 7.53 15.62
C TRP A 145 -12.31 6.50 15.44
N GLY A 146 -13.31 6.53 16.29
CA GLY A 146 -14.41 5.57 16.25
C GLY A 146 -13.89 4.13 16.13
N ASP A 147 -14.36 3.39 15.13
CA ASP A 147 -13.95 1.99 14.87
C ASP A 147 -12.81 1.85 13.87
N THR A 148 -12.06 2.90 13.59
CA THR A 148 -10.97 2.88 12.61
C THR A 148 -9.66 3.29 13.25
N THR A 149 -8.62 2.47 13.03
CA THR A 149 -7.25 2.78 13.42
C THR A 149 -6.36 2.75 12.19
N VAL A 150 -5.60 3.81 11.98
CA VAL A 150 -4.63 3.92 10.88
C VAL A 150 -3.23 4.03 11.46
N VAL A 151 -2.37 3.10 11.09
CA VAL A 151 -0.93 3.17 11.37
C VAL A 151 -0.25 3.70 10.12
N MET A 152 0.37 4.88 10.20
CA MET A 152 0.94 5.56 9.03
C MET A 152 2.33 6.12 9.31
N GLU A 153 3.19 6.08 8.30
CA GLU A 153 4.42 6.85 8.28
C GLU A 153 4.09 8.30 7.96
N VAL A 154 4.53 9.23 8.81
CA VAL A 154 4.19 10.64 8.68
C VAL A 154 5.46 11.44 8.44
N ASN A 155 5.53 12.17 7.33
CA ASN A 155 6.64 13.09 7.10
C ASN A 155 6.47 14.39 7.93
N GLU A 156 7.54 15.14 8.10
CA GLU A 156 7.54 16.36 8.93
C GLU A 156 6.48 17.38 8.50
N LYS A 157 6.21 17.51 7.18
CA LYS A 157 5.22 18.45 6.65
C LYS A 157 3.80 17.99 7.01
N ALA A 158 3.49 16.72 6.82
CA ALA A 158 2.22 16.13 7.21
C ALA A 158 1.98 16.27 8.73
N LEU A 159 3.03 16.02 9.53
CA LEU A 159 2.95 16.16 10.98
C LEU A 159 2.59 17.60 11.41
N LYS A 160 3.21 18.61 10.78
CA LYS A 160 2.89 20.02 11.03
C LYS A 160 1.44 20.36 10.66
N ILE A 161 0.96 19.86 9.51
CA ILE A 161 -0.42 20.07 9.05
C ILE A 161 -1.41 19.42 10.03
N ILE A 162 -1.19 18.17 10.41
CA ILE A 162 -2.08 17.45 11.34
C ILE A 162 -2.13 18.16 12.69
N LYS A 163 -0.99 18.58 13.23
CA LYS A 163 -0.92 19.33 14.49
C LYS A 163 -1.58 20.70 14.43
N TYR A 164 -1.64 21.31 13.26
CA TYR A 164 -2.30 22.62 13.08
C TYR A 164 -3.84 22.51 13.10
N TYR A 165 -4.39 21.43 12.55
CA TYR A 165 -5.84 21.22 12.43
C TYR A 165 -6.45 20.45 13.61
N ARG A 166 -5.62 19.84 14.47
CA ARG A 166 -6.03 19.12 15.67
C ARG A 166 -6.19 20.06 16.86
#